data_43f314c657c926b6efd0f7b6c94bc2ad
#
_entry.id   43f314c657c926b6efd0f7b6c94bc2ad
#
_cell.length_a   1.000
_cell.length_b   1.000
_cell.length_c   1.000
_cell.angle_alpha   90.00
_cell.angle_beta   90.00
_cell.angle_gamma   90.00
#
_symmetry.space_group_name_H-M   'P 1'
#
loop_
_entity.id
_entity.type
_entity.pdbx_description
1 polymer ?
#
loop_
_entity_poly.entity_id
_entity_poly.type
_entity_poly.pdbx_seq_one_letter_code
_entity_poly.pdbx_strand_id
1 'polypeptide(L)'
;MYIKQIYTSCMSQASYYIESDNDCVIIDPLRDIKVYDDLILKRGKNLKYVFETHFHADFISGHIDLAKKYNSKIVFGPNANPKYDVLMVKDNDKLSLGKIKFKVLHTPGHTMESICYLLIDENNNEHSIYTG
;
A
#
# COMPACT_ATOMS: atom_id res chain seq x y z
N MET A 1 0.77 -5.58 15.55
CA MET A 1 0.22 -4.97 14.32
C MET A 1 -0.65 -3.77 14.68
N TYR A 2 -0.58 -2.67 13.92
CA TYR A 2 -1.45 -1.50 14.05
C TYR A 2 -1.92 -1.07 12.65
N ILE A 3 -3.21 -0.76 12.53
CA ILE A 3 -3.85 -0.35 11.27
C ILE A 3 -4.55 0.98 11.49
N LYS A 4 -4.37 1.93 10.59
CA LYS A 4 -5.09 3.19 10.57
C LYS A 4 -5.62 3.47 9.17
N GLN A 5 -6.92 3.60 9.05
CA GLN A 5 -7.58 4.12 7.86
C GLN A 5 -7.54 5.65 7.87
N ILE A 6 -7.23 6.24 6.73
CA ILE A 6 -7.25 7.67 6.47
C ILE A 6 -8.28 7.87 5.37
N TYR A 7 -9.45 8.39 5.75
CA TYR A 7 -10.57 8.55 4.83
C TYR A 7 -10.76 10.01 4.43
N THR A 8 -10.90 10.24 3.13
CA THR A 8 -11.13 11.57 2.54
C THR A 8 -12.54 11.62 1.96
N SER A 9 -13.47 12.22 2.71
CA SER A 9 -14.89 12.21 2.39
C SER A 9 -15.24 12.87 1.06
N CYS A 10 -14.55 13.96 0.69
CA CYS A 10 -14.83 14.68 -0.57
C CYS A 10 -14.50 13.88 -1.84
N MET A 11 -13.66 12.83 -1.73
CA MET A 11 -13.30 11.96 -2.85
C MET A 11 -13.74 10.52 -2.63
N SER A 12 -14.40 10.23 -1.51
CA SER A 12 -14.76 8.85 -1.09
C SER A 12 -13.58 7.87 -1.14
N GLN A 13 -12.36 8.39 -0.89
CA GLN A 13 -11.13 7.65 -1.00
C GLN A 13 -10.60 7.27 0.39
N ALA A 14 -10.18 6.03 0.54
CA ALA A 14 -9.54 5.51 1.74
C ALA A 14 -8.11 5.09 1.44
N SER A 15 -7.17 5.60 2.22
CA SER A 15 -5.81 5.09 2.28
C SER A 15 -5.54 4.44 3.62
N TYR A 16 -4.52 3.60 3.69
CA TYR A 16 -4.25 2.85 4.92
C TYR A 16 -2.78 2.94 5.29
N TYR A 17 -2.52 3.15 6.58
CA TYR A 17 -1.22 2.97 7.20
C TYR A 17 -1.25 1.70 8.04
N ILE A 18 -0.32 0.78 7.80
CA ILE A 18 -0.25 -0.50 8.50
C ILE A 18 1.18 -0.74 8.93
N GLU A 19 1.36 -1.19 10.19
CA GLU A 19 2.69 -1.52 10.70
C GLU A 19 2.73 -2.85 11.43
N SER A 20 3.88 -3.48 11.35
CA SER A 20 4.25 -4.67 12.12
C SER A 20 5.74 -4.62 12.43
N ASP A 21 6.11 -4.88 13.67
CA ASP A 21 7.48 -4.72 14.19
C ASP A 21 8.05 -3.32 13.91
N ASN A 22 9.15 -3.22 13.18
CA ASN A 22 9.82 -1.95 12.87
C ASN A 22 9.42 -1.35 11.52
N ASP A 23 8.62 -2.07 10.73
CA ASP A 23 8.27 -1.67 9.37
C ASP A 23 6.82 -1.23 9.25
N CYS A 24 6.54 -0.37 8.28
CA CYS A 24 5.20 0.02 7.88
C CYS A 24 5.02 0.01 6.36
N VAL A 25 3.77 -0.01 5.95
CA VAL A 25 3.32 0.14 4.56
C VAL A 25 2.20 1.17 4.50
N ILE A 26 2.12 1.88 3.38
CA ILE A 26 1.00 2.76 3.06
C ILE A 26 0.34 2.21 1.80
N ILE A 27 -0.99 2.15 1.80
CA ILE A 27 -1.81 1.70 0.67
C ILE A 27 -2.58 2.88 0.11
N ASP A 28 -2.48 3.11 -1.20
CA ASP A 28 -3.16 4.16 -1.97
C ASP A 28 -3.04 5.56 -1.35
N PRO A 29 -1.82 6.09 -1.17
CA PRO A 29 -1.62 7.37 -0.51
C PRO A 29 -2.15 8.54 -1.32
N LEU A 30 -2.71 9.52 -0.62
CA LEU A 30 -3.06 10.83 -1.17
C LEU A 30 -1.82 11.60 -1.64
N ARG A 31 -2.03 12.61 -2.51
CA ARG A 31 -0.98 13.51 -2.99
C ARG A 31 -0.25 14.23 -1.85
N ASP A 32 -0.99 14.74 -0.87
CA ASP A 32 -0.39 15.33 0.32
C ASP A 32 0.08 14.24 1.26
N ILE A 33 1.38 14.03 1.29
CA ILE A 33 2.00 12.97 2.09
C ILE A 33 2.17 13.33 3.58
N LYS A 34 1.81 14.55 3.99
CA LYS A 34 2.07 15.02 5.35
C LYS A 34 1.46 14.14 6.43
N VAL A 35 0.24 13.66 6.23
CA VAL A 35 -0.43 12.79 7.20
C VAL A 35 0.31 11.47 7.43
N TYR A 36 0.91 10.91 6.38
CA TYR A 36 1.71 9.68 6.46
C TYR A 36 3.06 9.93 7.10
N ASP A 37 3.69 11.04 6.74
CA ASP A 37 4.94 11.54 7.32
C ASP A 37 4.83 11.66 8.85
N ASP A 38 3.80 12.38 9.31
CA ASP A 38 3.55 12.58 10.73
C ASP A 38 3.35 11.23 11.46
N LEU A 39 2.67 10.27 10.83
CA LEU A 39 2.50 8.93 11.39
C LEU A 39 3.81 8.15 11.47
N ILE A 40 4.57 8.10 10.38
CA ILE A 40 5.85 7.38 10.30
C ILE A 40 6.81 7.91 11.36
N LEU A 41 6.97 9.25 11.43
CA LEU A 41 7.88 9.91 12.39
C LEU A 41 7.42 9.69 13.82
N LYS A 42 6.13 9.93 14.12
CA LYS A 42 5.56 9.75 15.47
C LYS A 42 5.72 8.32 15.98
N ARG A 43 5.61 7.33 15.09
CA ARG A 43 5.65 5.91 15.44
C ARG A 43 7.05 5.30 15.31
N GLY A 44 8.02 6.04 14.75
CA GLY A 44 9.41 5.60 14.60
C GLY A 44 9.56 4.34 13.74
N LYS A 45 8.80 4.27 12.61
CA LYS A 45 8.79 3.11 11.73
C LYS A 45 9.55 3.37 10.43
N ASN A 46 9.99 2.29 9.79
CA ASN A 46 10.56 2.32 8.45
C ASN A 46 9.46 2.08 7.42
N LEU A 47 9.26 3.01 6.49
CA LEU A 47 8.35 2.77 5.37
C LEU A 47 9.02 1.81 4.39
N LYS A 48 8.57 0.55 4.40
CA LYS A 48 9.13 -0.52 3.56
C LYS A 48 8.53 -0.53 2.17
N TYR A 49 7.21 -0.37 2.10
CA TYR A 49 6.45 -0.41 0.86
C TYR A 49 5.46 0.73 0.77
N VAL A 50 5.20 1.18 -0.47
CA VAL A 50 4.02 1.95 -0.85
C VAL A 50 3.23 1.09 -1.83
N PHE A 51 2.07 0.62 -1.43
CA PHE A 51 1.20 -0.23 -2.22
C PHE A 51 0.21 0.62 -3.02
N GLU A 52 0.10 0.36 -4.30
CA GLU A 52 -0.98 0.87 -5.15
C GLU A 52 -1.88 -0.31 -5.54
N THR A 53 -3.19 -0.16 -5.33
CA THR A 53 -4.16 -1.17 -5.78
C THR A 53 -4.35 -1.13 -7.28
N HIS A 54 -4.28 0.06 -7.87
CA HIS A 54 -4.39 0.33 -9.30
C HIS A 54 -3.88 1.75 -9.62
N PHE A 55 -3.83 2.13 -10.89
CA PHE A 55 -3.61 3.51 -11.29
C PHE A 55 -4.89 4.33 -11.05
N HIS A 56 -4.84 5.26 -10.11
CA HIS A 56 -5.95 6.14 -9.81
C HIS A 56 -6.10 7.21 -10.89
N ALA A 57 -7.30 7.30 -11.49
CA ALA A 57 -7.62 8.32 -12.49
C ALA A 57 -8.25 9.58 -11.88
N ASP A 58 -8.79 9.48 -10.69
CA ASP A 58 -9.57 10.50 -9.98
C ASP A 58 -8.73 11.38 -9.04
N PHE A 59 -7.53 10.93 -8.65
CA PHE A 59 -6.58 11.74 -7.87
C PHE A 59 -5.13 11.39 -8.21
N ILE A 60 -4.22 12.29 -7.83
CA ILE A 60 -2.78 12.04 -7.94
C ILE A 60 -2.30 11.38 -6.65
N SER A 61 -1.76 10.17 -6.75
CA SER A 61 -1.19 9.46 -5.61
C SER A 61 0.16 10.06 -5.18
N GLY A 62 0.43 10.03 -3.87
CA GLY A 62 1.69 10.46 -3.25
C GLY A 62 2.79 9.39 -3.23
N HIS A 63 2.60 8.27 -3.92
CA HIS A 63 3.50 7.10 -3.85
C HIS A 63 4.94 7.43 -4.25
N ILE A 64 5.14 8.26 -5.29
CA ILE A 64 6.49 8.64 -5.74
C ILE A 64 7.22 9.48 -4.68
N ASP A 65 6.52 10.46 -4.09
CA ASP A 65 7.11 11.35 -3.10
C ASP A 65 7.46 10.59 -1.82
N LEU A 66 6.59 9.68 -1.36
CA LEU A 66 6.86 8.78 -0.24
C LEU A 66 8.05 7.85 -0.52
N ALA A 67 8.04 7.21 -1.69
CA ALA A 67 9.11 6.29 -2.06
C ALA A 67 10.47 6.97 -2.12
N LYS A 68 10.56 8.18 -2.68
CA LYS A 68 11.80 8.97 -2.72
C LYS A 68 12.25 9.38 -1.33
N LYS A 69 11.33 9.88 -0.50
CA LYS A 69 11.65 10.39 0.84
C LYS A 69 12.16 9.29 1.77
N TYR A 70 11.55 8.11 1.72
CA TYR A 70 11.85 7.00 2.64
C TYR A 70 12.69 5.88 2.02
N ASN A 71 13.10 6.02 0.75
CA ASN A 71 13.79 4.98 0.00
C ASN A 71 13.01 3.64 0.03
N SER A 72 11.69 3.72 -0.09
CA SER A 72 10.78 2.58 -0.05
C SER A 72 10.43 2.08 -1.45
N LYS A 73 9.94 0.84 -1.54
CA LYS A 73 9.54 0.24 -2.81
C LYS A 73 8.07 0.52 -3.11
N ILE A 74 7.80 1.07 -4.29
CA ILE A 74 6.44 1.15 -4.83
C ILE A 74 6.06 -0.22 -5.37
N VAL A 75 4.85 -0.69 -5.06
CA VAL A 75 4.35 -2.01 -5.49
C VAL A 75 3.10 -1.82 -6.34
N PHE A 76 3.10 -2.44 -7.52
CA PHE A 76 1.96 -2.49 -8.44
C PHE A 76 1.65 -3.92 -8.87
N GLY A 77 0.40 -4.13 -9.28
CA GLY A 77 -0.08 -5.39 -9.86
C GLY A 77 0.51 -5.72 -11.23
N PRO A 78 0.14 -6.90 -11.76
CA PRO A 78 0.55 -7.33 -13.09
C PRO A 78 0.04 -6.34 -14.15
N ASN A 79 0.78 -6.21 -15.25
CA ASN A 79 0.45 -5.33 -16.37
C ASN A 79 0.53 -3.81 -16.07
N ALA A 80 0.86 -3.38 -14.87
CA ALA A 80 1.28 -2.02 -14.62
C ALA A 80 2.59 -1.77 -15.38
N ASN A 81 2.68 -0.65 -16.09
CA ASN A 81 3.90 -0.31 -16.84
C ASN A 81 4.26 1.17 -16.62
N PRO A 82 4.56 1.58 -15.37
CA PRO A 82 4.97 2.95 -15.09
C PRO A 82 6.38 3.23 -15.66
N LYS A 83 6.67 4.52 -15.89
CA LYS A 83 8.00 4.97 -16.35
C LYS A 83 9.00 5.19 -15.20
N TYR A 84 8.74 4.65 -14.03
CA TYR A 84 9.58 4.72 -12.84
C TYR A 84 9.70 3.33 -12.19
N ASP A 85 10.70 3.15 -11.34
CA ASP A 85 10.98 1.87 -10.73
C ASP A 85 9.86 1.43 -9.77
N VAL A 86 9.37 0.22 -9.99
CA VAL A 86 8.37 -0.44 -9.16
C VAL A 86 8.70 -1.91 -8.94
N LEU A 87 8.26 -2.45 -7.83
CA LEU A 87 8.17 -3.89 -7.62
C LEU A 87 6.85 -4.38 -8.21
N MET A 88 6.93 -5.00 -9.37
CA MET A 88 5.75 -5.61 -10.00
C MET A 88 5.48 -6.98 -9.36
N VAL A 89 4.27 -7.17 -8.85
CA VAL A 89 3.86 -8.43 -8.21
C VAL A 89 2.86 -9.18 -9.08
N LYS A 90 2.72 -10.47 -8.80
CA LYS A 90 1.80 -11.38 -9.51
C LYS A 90 0.75 -11.90 -8.54
N ASP A 91 -0.30 -12.48 -9.10
CA ASP A 91 -1.33 -13.17 -8.33
C ASP A 91 -0.70 -14.22 -7.40
N ASN A 92 -1.16 -14.26 -6.16
CA ASN A 92 -0.68 -15.12 -5.07
C ASN A 92 0.73 -14.81 -4.52
N ASP A 93 1.43 -13.79 -5.02
CA ASP A 93 2.68 -13.33 -4.39
C ASP A 93 2.41 -12.90 -2.93
N LYS A 94 3.43 -13.08 -2.09
CA LYS A 94 3.37 -12.72 -0.68
C LYS A 94 4.47 -11.71 -0.33
N LEU A 95 4.08 -10.59 0.23
CA LEU A 95 4.98 -9.53 0.70
C LEU A 95 4.99 -9.51 2.23
N SER A 96 6.15 -9.71 2.82
CA SER A 96 6.30 -9.72 4.30
C SER A 96 6.53 -8.32 4.85
N LEU A 97 5.84 -8.01 5.95
CA LEU A 97 5.99 -6.80 6.74
C LEU A 97 6.09 -7.18 8.23
N GLY A 98 7.32 -7.22 8.78
CA GLY A 98 7.52 -7.75 10.12
C GLY A 98 6.97 -9.17 10.25
N LYS A 99 6.03 -9.37 11.18
CA LYS A 99 5.39 -10.67 11.43
C LYS A 99 4.16 -10.95 10.58
N ILE A 100 3.67 -9.96 9.84
CA ILE A 100 2.49 -10.10 8.96
C ILE A 100 2.89 -10.26 7.51
N LYS A 101 1.94 -10.67 6.68
CA LYS A 101 2.12 -10.85 5.24
C LYS A 101 0.94 -10.26 4.48
N PHE A 102 1.20 -9.76 3.30
CA PHE A 102 0.17 -9.38 2.34
C PHE A 102 0.21 -10.38 1.17
N LYS A 103 -0.89 -11.06 0.95
CA LYS A 103 -1.10 -11.89 -0.26
C LYS A 103 -1.74 -11.03 -1.33
N VAL A 104 -1.15 -11.04 -2.51
CA VAL A 104 -1.66 -10.35 -3.69
C VAL A 104 -2.76 -11.16 -4.34
N LEU A 105 -3.89 -10.53 -4.61
CA LEU A 105 -4.99 -11.11 -5.39
C LEU A 105 -5.17 -10.26 -6.65
N HIS A 106 -4.88 -10.82 -7.82
CA HIS A 106 -5.09 -10.11 -9.07
C HIS A 106 -6.57 -10.06 -9.41
N THR A 107 -7.14 -8.88 -9.46
CA THR A 107 -8.58 -8.62 -9.62
C THR A 107 -8.84 -7.63 -10.76
N PRO A 108 -8.43 -7.97 -12.02
CA PRO A 108 -8.64 -7.08 -13.16
C PRO A 108 -10.12 -6.85 -13.42
N GLY A 109 -10.45 -5.64 -13.83
CA GLY A 109 -11.84 -5.25 -14.12
C GLY A 109 -11.97 -3.74 -14.21
N HIS A 110 -11.86 -3.05 -13.08
CA HIS A 110 -11.80 -1.58 -13.05
C HIS A 110 -10.61 -1.07 -13.88
N THR A 111 -9.42 -1.63 -13.62
CA THR A 111 -8.25 -1.53 -14.49
C THR A 111 -7.62 -2.92 -14.67
N MET A 112 -6.73 -3.06 -15.67
CA MET A 112 -6.12 -4.37 -15.97
C MET A 112 -5.05 -4.79 -14.96
N GLU A 113 -4.43 -3.83 -14.28
CA GLU A 113 -3.43 -4.06 -13.24
C GLU A 113 -4.02 -4.13 -11.82
N SER A 114 -5.35 -3.96 -11.67
CA SER A 114 -6.01 -3.94 -10.36
C SER A 114 -5.69 -5.17 -9.54
N ILE A 115 -5.31 -4.96 -8.29
CA ILE A 115 -5.06 -5.99 -7.30
C ILE A 115 -5.73 -5.63 -5.98
N CYS A 116 -6.01 -6.66 -5.19
CA CYS A 116 -6.35 -6.53 -3.78
C CYS A 116 -5.20 -7.07 -2.93
N TYR A 117 -5.04 -6.51 -1.75
CA TYR A 117 -4.07 -7.00 -0.76
C TYR A 117 -4.80 -7.67 0.40
N LEU A 118 -4.63 -8.99 0.54
CA LEU A 118 -5.14 -9.76 1.68
C LEU A 118 -4.08 -9.77 2.78
N LEU A 119 -4.36 -9.12 3.91
CA LEU A 119 -3.50 -9.14 5.08
C LEU A 119 -3.69 -10.44 5.85
N ILE A 120 -2.57 -11.11 6.11
CA ILE A 120 -2.48 -12.32 6.92
C ILE A 120 -1.69 -11.97 8.17
N ASP A 121 -2.28 -12.22 9.33
CA ASP A 121 -1.70 -11.91 10.63
C ASP A 121 -0.52 -12.82 11.03
N GLU A 122 0.07 -12.57 12.18
CA GLU A 122 1.19 -13.35 12.71
C GLU A 122 0.83 -14.82 13.04
N ASN A 123 -0.46 -15.11 13.21
CA ASN A 123 -0.98 -16.45 13.47
C ASN A 123 -1.41 -17.18 12.18
N ASN A 124 -1.14 -16.58 10.99
CA ASN A 124 -1.56 -17.02 9.68
C ASN A 124 -3.09 -17.00 9.45
N ASN A 125 -3.83 -16.17 10.18
CA ASN A 125 -5.23 -15.94 9.90
C ASN A 125 -5.40 -14.81 8.88
N GLU A 126 -6.38 -14.96 7.99
CA GLU A 126 -6.82 -13.89 7.11
C GLU A 126 -7.54 -12.83 7.94
N HIS A 127 -7.00 -11.60 7.94
CA HIS A 127 -7.45 -10.54 8.82
C HIS A 127 -8.32 -9.50 8.11
N SER A 128 -7.86 -8.97 7.01
CA SER A 128 -8.53 -7.90 6.24
C SER A 128 -8.09 -7.90 4.78
N ILE A 129 -8.95 -7.36 3.92
CA ILE A 129 -8.65 -7.19 2.50
C ILE A 129 -8.77 -5.72 2.12
N TYR A 130 -7.83 -5.24 1.31
CA TYR A 130 -7.75 -3.88 0.78
C TYR A 130 -8.00 -3.95 -0.72
N THR A 131 -9.12 -3.39 -1.15
CA THR A 131 -9.66 -3.61 -2.52
C THR A 131 -9.48 -2.41 -3.46
N GLY A 132 -9.04 -1.27 -2.93
CA GLY A 132 -8.97 -0.03 -3.69
C GLY A 132 -10.27 0.75 -3.75
#